data_ee54468d6da911b04b5c9a917b179a00
#
_entry.id   ee54468d6da911b04b5c9a917b179a00
#
_cell.length_a   1.000
_cell.length_b   1.000
_cell.length_c   1.000
_cell.angle_alpha   90.00
_cell.angle_beta   90.00
_cell.angle_gamma   90.00
#
_symmetry.space_group_name_H-M   'P 1'
#
loop_
_entity.id
_entity.type
_entity.pdbx_description
1 polymer ?
#
loop_
_entity_poly.entity_id
_entity_poly.type
_entity_poly.pdbx_seq_one_letter_code
_entity_poly.pdbx_strand_id
1 'polypeptide(L)'
;KSKVETEGSKGRDKVTYEITYIDGVESERKEISRETVTAAVDKVILNGTKISFNGKSYSRKLVVKAYSYTGGGRTAMGTRARVGEIAVDPRVIPLGSKVYIEGVGARIAEDTGGNIKGNTIDIYMNSVAECRKWGARTVTIYIQ
;
A
#
# COMPACT_ATOMS: atom_id res chain seq x y z
N LYS A 1 -11.25 4.08 -7.07
CA LYS A 1 -11.86 5.41 -7.03
C LYS A 1 -10.80 6.42 -6.60
N SER A 2 -10.70 7.56 -7.27
CA SER A 2 -9.86 8.67 -6.88
C SER A 2 -10.68 9.72 -6.14
N LYS A 3 -10.07 10.38 -5.18
CA LYS A 3 -10.66 11.48 -4.43
C LYS A 3 -9.71 12.68 -4.51
N VAL A 4 -10.24 13.85 -4.79
CA VAL A 4 -9.48 15.08 -4.69
C VAL A 4 -9.43 15.50 -3.22
N GLU A 5 -8.23 15.59 -2.66
CA GLU A 5 -8.03 16.03 -1.27
C GLU A 5 -7.79 17.53 -1.19
N THR A 6 -7.03 18.07 -2.14
CA THR A 6 -6.76 19.51 -2.25
C THR A 6 -6.92 19.96 -3.68
N GLU A 7 -7.75 20.95 -3.93
CA GLU A 7 -7.86 21.59 -5.23
C GLU A 7 -6.61 22.45 -5.51
N GLY A 8 -6.00 22.24 -6.66
CA GLY A 8 -4.90 23.06 -7.12
C GLY A 8 -5.37 24.45 -7.55
N SER A 9 -4.51 25.43 -7.42
CA SER A 9 -4.74 26.78 -7.96
C SER A 9 -3.51 27.30 -8.68
N LYS A 10 -3.73 28.12 -9.71
CA LYS A 10 -2.63 28.79 -10.42
C LYS A 10 -2.07 29.90 -9.57
N GLY A 11 -0.74 29.98 -9.51
CA GLY A 11 -0.05 31.13 -8.91
C GLY A 11 -0.21 32.38 -9.76
N ARG A 12 -0.06 33.54 -9.14
CA ARG A 12 -0.05 34.84 -9.80
C ARG A 12 1.15 35.63 -9.36
N ASP A 13 1.83 36.26 -10.31
CA ASP A 13 2.93 37.14 -10.06
C ASP A 13 2.55 38.58 -10.43
N LYS A 14 2.99 39.53 -9.62
CA LYS A 14 2.99 40.95 -10.00
C LYS A 14 4.33 41.27 -10.63
N VAL A 15 4.29 41.71 -11.89
CA VAL A 15 5.49 42.05 -12.64
C VAL A 15 5.49 43.55 -12.87
N THR A 16 6.60 44.21 -12.51
CA THR A 16 6.81 45.65 -12.76
C THR A 16 7.82 45.81 -13.86
N TYR A 17 7.44 46.64 -14.86
CA TYR A 17 8.28 46.91 -15.99
C TYR A 17 8.73 48.38 -16.02
N GLU A 18 9.94 48.61 -16.46
CA GLU A 18 10.39 49.93 -16.91
C GLU A 18 10.18 50.01 -18.42
N ILE A 19 9.39 51.01 -18.84
CA ILE A 19 9.04 51.18 -20.23
C ILE A 19 9.68 52.48 -20.73
N THR A 20 10.48 52.38 -21.78
CA THR A 20 11.10 53.56 -22.42
C THR A 20 10.33 53.92 -23.66
N TYR A 21 9.94 55.19 -23.80
CA TYR A 21 9.25 55.73 -24.98
C TYR A 21 10.16 56.70 -25.75
N ILE A 22 10.09 56.57 -27.05
CA ILE A 22 10.74 57.51 -27.98
C ILE A 22 9.65 58.03 -28.89
N ASP A 23 9.46 59.38 -28.93
CA ASP A 23 8.43 60.07 -29.72
C ASP A 23 7.00 59.48 -29.48
N GLY A 24 6.69 59.11 -28.25
CA GLY A 24 5.39 58.56 -27.85
C GLY A 24 5.21 57.09 -28.21
N VAL A 25 6.21 56.41 -28.76
CA VAL A 25 6.18 54.97 -29.08
C VAL A 25 7.06 54.19 -28.13
N GLU A 26 6.54 53.06 -27.62
CA GLU A 26 7.30 52.14 -26.79
C GLU A 26 8.51 51.60 -27.57
N SER A 27 9.73 51.84 -27.07
CA SER A 27 10.97 51.37 -27.69
C SER A 27 11.60 50.22 -26.93
N GLU A 28 11.47 50.18 -25.63
CA GLU A 28 12.05 49.17 -24.78
C GLU A 28 11.14 48.91 -23.55
N ARG A 29 11.03 47.62 -23.18
CA ARG A 29 10.38 47.21 -21.96
C ARG A 29 11.34 46.33 -21.19
N LYS A 30 11.63 46.68 -19.93
CA LYS A 30 12.50 45.92 -19.04
C LYS A 30 11.77 45.54 -17.79
N GLU A 31 11.81 44.27 -17.43
CA GLU A 31 11.31 43.77 -16.14
C GLU A 31 12.25 44.22 -15.04
N ILE A 32 11.77 45.04 -14.10
CA ILE A 32 12.56 45.52 -12.96
C ILE A 32 12.26 44.79 -11.64
N SER A 33 11.07 44.22 -11.49
CA SER A 33 10.73 43.41 -10.35
C SER A 33 9.64 42.42 -10.65
N ARG A 34 9.66 41.31 -9.94
CA ARG A 34 8.61 40.31 -9.98
C ARG A 34 8.30 39.88 -8.54
N GLU A 35 7.04 39.93 -8.16
CA GLU A 35 6.57 39.54 -6.85
C GLU A 35 5.46 38.51 -6.99
N THR A 36 5.56 37.42 -6.22
CA THR A 36 4.49 36.40 -6.16
C THR A 36 3.35 36.95 -5.31
N VAL A 37 2.20 37.22 -5.95
CA VAL A 37 0.99 37.73 -5.27
C VAL A 37 0.19 36.59 -4.67
N THR A 38 0.10 35.47 -5.40
CA THR A 38 -0.58 34.25 -4.96
C THR A 38 0.31 33.07 -5.28
N ALA A 39 0.71 32.32 -4.26
CA ALA A 39 1.48 31.09 -4.46
C ALA A 39 0.60 30.02 -5.12
N ALA A 40 1.19 29.26 -6.04
CA ALA A 40 0.52 28.09 -6.61
C ALA A 40 0.29 27.03 -5.53
N VAL A 41 -0.89 26.40 -5.57
CA VAL A 41 -1.23 25.27 -4.70
C VAL A 41 -1.33 24.01 -5.53
N ASP A 42 -0.56 23.00 -5.18
CA ASP A 42 -0.59 21.71 -5.87
C ASP A 42 -1.89 20.97 -5.61
N LYS A 43 -2.41 20.35 -6.66
CA LYS A 43 -3.57 19.48 -6.54
C LYS A 43 -3.14 18.13 -6.00
N VAL A 44 -3.69 17.74 -4.84
CA VAL A 44 -3.45 16.44 -4.24
C VAL A 44 -4.63 15.51 -4.54
N ILE A 45 -4.34 14.38 -5.16
CA ILE A 45 -5.32 13.36 -5.51
C ILE A 45 -5.01 12.10 -4.75
N LEU A 46 -5.96 11.63 -3.93
CA LEU A 46 -5.89 10.33 -3.28
C LEU A 46 -6.49 9.27 -4.22
N ASN A 47 -5.64 8.41 -4.75
CA ASN A 47 -6.06 7.25 -5.51
C ASN A 47 -6.30 6.08 -4.57
N GLY A 48 -7.55 5.68 -4.41
CA GLY A 48 -7.88 4.47 -3.68
C GLY A 48 -7.37 3.25 -4.42
N THR A 49 -6.40 2.55 -3.85
CA THR A 49 -5.83 1.33 -4.40
C THR A 49 -6.64 0.12 -3.94
N LYS A 50 -7.83 -0.06 -4.48
CA LYS A 50 -8.51 -1.35 -4.33
C LYS A 50 -7.97 -2.31 -5.38
N ILE A 51 -7.35 -3.37 -4.89
CA ILE A 51 -6.86 -4.46 -5.71
C ILE A 51 -7.99 -5.46 -5.91
N SER A 52 -8.31 -5.76 -7.14
CA SER A 52 -9.38 -6.72 -7.47
C SER A 52 -8.76 -8.05 -7.91
N PHE A 53 -9.20 -9.13 -7.29
CA PHE A 53 -8.80 -10.50 -7.63
C PHE A 53 -9.96 -11.46 -7.37
N ASN A 54 -10.26 -12.33 -8.34
CA ASN A 54 -11.38 -13.27 -8.27
C ASN A 54 -12.72 -12.63 -7.86
N GLY A 55 -13.00 -11.43 -8.38
CA GLY A 55 -14.25 -10.72 -8.10
C GLY A 55 -14.36 -10.10 -6.71
N LYS A 56 -13.30 -10.17 -5.91
CA LYS A 56 -13.22 -9.57 -4.57
C LYS A 56 -12.24 -8.41 -4.55
N SER A 57 -12.46 -7.49 -3.62
CA SER A 57 -11.60 -6.33 -3.42
C SER A 57 -10.72 -6.51 -2.20
N TYR A 58 -9.45 -6.18 -2.33
CA TYR A 58 -8.44 -6.26 -1.28
C TYR A 58 -7.73 -4.91 -1.12
N SER A 59 -7.21 -4.64 0.07
CA SER A 59 -6.49 -3.40 0.34
C SER A 59 -5.01 -3.49 -0.01
N ARG A 60 -4.42 -4.69 0.06
CA ARG A 60 -2.98 -4.89 -0.14
C ARG A 60 -2.71 -6.18 -0.93
N LYS A 61 -1.62 -6.16 -1.67
CA LYS A 61 -1.07 -7.31 -2.38
C LYS A 61 0.40 -7.44 -2.00
N LEU A 62 0.82 -8.62 -1.56
CA LEU A 62 2.20 -8.89 -1.18
C LEU A 62 2.71 -10.17 -1.82
N VAL A 63 4.00 -10.21 -2.10
CA VAL A 63 4.72 -11.44 -2.42
C VAL A 63 5.47 -11.86 -1.16
N VAL A 64 5.22 -13.07 -0.69
CA VAL A 64 5.74 -13.58 0.57
C VAL A 64 6.39 -14.96 0.40
N LYS A 65 7.29 -15.27 1.30
CA LYS A 65 7.80 -16.63 1.49
C LYS A 65 6.82 -17.39 2.38
N ALA A 66 6.29 -18.48 1.89
CA ALA A 66 5.30 -19.30 2.58
C ALA A 66 5.90 -20.63 3.01
N TYR A 67 5.95 -20.85 4.29
CA TYR A 67 6.25 -22.13 4.93
C TYR A 67 4.95 -22.78 5.39
N SER A 68 5.05 -23.90 6.05
CA SER A 68 3.90 -24.58 6.62
C SER A 68 4.25 -25.19 7.97
N TYR A 69 3.26 -25.36 8.80
CA TYR A 69 3.41 -26.00 10.10
C TYR A 69 2.15 -26.80 10.47
N THR A 70 2.30 -27.69 11.42
CA THR A 70 1.22 -28.50 11.96
C THR A 70 1.45 -28.74 13.44
N GLY A 71 0.46 -29.27 14.10
CA GLY A 71 0.50 -29.59 15.52
C GLY A 71 -0.69 -29.00 16.24
N GLY A 72 -0.86 -29.37 17.52
CA GLY A 72 -1.89 -28.81 18.37
C GLY A 72 -1.41 -27.50 19.02
N GLY A 73 -2.27 -26.89 19.79
CA GLY A 73 -1.98 -25.73 20.59
C GLY A 73 -2.85 -24.54 20.25
N ARG A 74 -2.49 -23.41 20.83
CA ARG A 74 -3.22 -22.16 20.64
C ARG A 74 -2.40 -21.17 19.82
N THR A 75 -3.11 -20.40 19.00
CA THR A 75 -2.53 -19.31 18.23
C THR A 75 -2.26 -18.09 19.12
N ALA A 76 -1.58 -17.09 18.59
CA ALA A 76 -1.35 -15.83 19.29
C ALA A 76 -2.65 -15.09 19.64
N MET A 77 -3.73 -15.32 18.89
CA MET A 77 -5.05 -14.79 19.20
C MET A 77 -5.83 -15.61 20.23
N GLY A 78 -5.25 -16.70 20.74
CA GLY A 78 -5.89 -17.58 21.73
C GLY A 78 -6.83 -18.62 21.13
N THR A 79 -6.96 -18.68 19.82
CA THR A 79 -7.75 -19.69 19.12
C THR A 79 -6.99 -21.02 19.02
N ARG A 80 -7.70 -22.10 18.76
CA ARG A 80 -7.07 -23.39 18.52
C ARG A 80 -6.42 -23.40 17.13
N ALA A 81 -5.17 -23.86 17.06
CA ALA A 81 -4.48 -24.04 15.78
C ALA A 81 -5.23 -25.06 14.93
N ARG A 82 -5.50 -24.70 13.69
CA ARG A 82 -6.31 -25.50 12.75
C ARG A 82 -6.05 -25.07 11.31
N VAL A 83 -6.45 -25.90 10.36
CA VAL A 83 -6.51 -25.49 8.95
C VAL A 83 -7.46 -24.30 8.81
N GLY A 84 -7.03 -23.28 8.09
CA GLY A 84 -7.75 -22.03 7.92
C GLY A 84 -7.03 -20.84 8.56
N GLU A 85 -6.01 -21.06 9.37
CA GLU A 85 -5.20 -20.02 9.97
C GLU A 85 -3.76 -20.02 9.44
N ILE A 86 -3.12 -18.88 9.53
CA ILE A 86 -1.71 -18.70 9.20
C ILE A 86 -1.00 -17.92 10.29
N ALA A 87 0.30 -18.18 10.44
CA ALA A 87 1.19 -17.35 11.25
C ALA A 87 1.81 -16.26 10.39
N VAL A 88 1.92 -15.08 10.94
CA VAL A 88 2.40 -13.88 10.24
C VAL A 88 3.30 -13.04 11.14
N ASP A 89 4.00 -12.07 10.55
CA ASP A 89 4.57 -10.96 11.30
C ASP A 89 3.49 -9.89 11.47
N PRO A 90 3.00 -9.63 12.69
CA PRO A 90 1.89 -8.69 12.89
C PRO A 90 2.24 -7.24 12.57
N ARG A 91 3.52 -6.94 12.37
CA ARG A 91 3.96 -5.63 11.87
C ARG A 91 3.72 -5.46 10.37
N VAL A 92 3.60 -6.57 9.64
CA VAL A 92 3.35 -6.60 8.19
C VAL A 92 1.88 -6.92 7.91
N ILE A 93 1.36 -7.94 8.55
CA ILE A 93 -0.03 -8.39 8.42
C ILE A 93 -0.66 -8.39 9.81
N PRO A 94 -1.57 -7.45 10.12
CA PRO A 94 -2.21 -7.42 11.42
C PRO A 94 -2.95 -8.71 11.74
N LEU A 95 -2.90 -9.16 12.99
CA LEU A 95 -3.67 -10.32 13.45
C LEU A 95 -5.17 -10.04 13.24
N GLY A 96 -5.90 -11.07 12.82
CA GLY A 96 -7.31 -10.97 12.45
C GLY A 96 -7.57 -10.65 10.99
N SER A 97 -6.53 -10.35 10.22
CA SER A 97 -6.65 -10.04 8.79
C SER A 97 -7.14 -11.25 8.01
N LYS A 98 -8.06 -11.01 7.09
CA LYS A 98 -8.47 -11.99 6.08
C LYS A 98 -7.50 -11.93 4.92
N VAL A 99 -6.92 -13.06 4.57
CA VAL A 99 -5.88 -13.18 3.56
C VAL A 99 -6.30 -14.23 2.53
N TYR A 100 -6.19 -13.89 1.26
CA TYR A 100 -6.32 -14.87 0.18
C TYR A 100 -4.91 -15.20 -0.34
N ILE A 101 -4.58 -16.50 -0.34
CA ILE A 101 -3.28 -17.00 -0.76
C ILE A 101 -3.46 -17.70 -2.11
N GLU A 102 -2.78 -17.21 -3.15
CA GLU A 102 -2.82 -17.86 -4.46
C GLU A 102 -2.35 -19.31 -4.36
N GLY A 103 -3.14 -20.22 -4.92
CA GLY A 103 -2.88 -21.65 -4.89
C GLY A 103 -3.28 -22.37 -3.60
N VAL A 104 -3.76 -21.65 -2.59
CA VAL A 104 -4.19 -22.20 -1.29
C VAL A 104 -5.64 -21.85 -0.98
N GLY A 105 -5.99 -20.56 -1.04
CA GLY A 105 -7.33 -20.07 -0.74
C GLY A 105 -7.37 -19.09 0.42
N ALA A 106 -8.57 -18.87 0.96
CA ALA A 106 -8.80 -17.93 2.05
C ALA A 106 -8.27 -18.46 3.38
N ARG A 107 -7.61 -17.59 4.13
CA ARG A 107 -7.04 -17.87 5.46
C ARG A 107 -7.21 -16.65 6.36
N ILE A 108 -7.05 -16.86 7.65
CA ILE A 108 -7.07 -15.78 8.65
C ILE A 108 -5.73 -15.75 9.38
N ALA A 109 -5.16 -14.57 9.55
CA ALA A 109 -3.94 -14.37 10.30
C ALA A 109 -4.24 -14.41 11.80
N GLU A 110 -3.95 -15.53 12.45
CA GLU A 110 -4.28 -15.73 13.88
C GLU A 110 -3.05 -16.02 14.74
N ASP A 111 -1.92 -16.30 14.13
CA ASP A 111 -0.73 -16.72 14.87
C ASP A 111 0.51 -15.91 14.51
N THR A 112 1.51 -16.06 15.34
CA THR A 112 2.85 -15.48 15.15
C THR A 112 3.90 -16.56 15.39
N GLY A 113 5.10 -16.33 14.91
CA GLY A 113 6.23 -17.23 15.14
C GLY A 113 7.55 -16.47 15.23
N GLY A 114 8.50 -16.99 16.01
CA GLY A 114 9.80 -16.36 16.20
C GLY A 114 10.59 -16.16 14.91
N ASN A 115 10.39 -17.04 13.95
CA ASN A 115 11.03 -16.98 12.63
C ASN A 115 10.14 -16.41 11.53
N ILE A 116 8.92 -16.02 11.85
CA ILE A 116 7.96 -15.48 10.89
C ILE A 116 8.04 -13.97 10.94
N LYS A 117 8.97 -13.43 10.19
CA LYS A 117 9.32 -11.99 10.16
C LYS A 117 9.29 -11.45 8.73
N GLY A 118 8.86 -10.18 8.62
CA GLY A 118 8.76 -9.50 7.33
C GLY A 118 7.71 -10.13 6.40
N ASN A 119 8.02 -10.23 5.13
CA ASN A 119 7.15 -10.84 4.12
C ASN A 119 7.26 -12.37 4.14
N THR A 120 6.94 -12.95 5.28
CA THR A 120 6.97 -14.39 5.54
C THR A 120 5.68 -14.79 6.22
N ILE A 121 5.11 -15.91 5.80
CA ILE A 121 3.95 -16.53 6.43
C ILE A 121 4.20 -18.02 6.67
N ASP A 122 3.42 -18.59 7.58
CA ASP A 122 3.48 -20.02 7.91
C ASP A 122 2.05 -20.57 7.89
N ILE A 123 1.78 -21.48 6.98
CA ILE A 123 0.42 -21.97 6.73
C ILE A 123 0.19 -23.23 7.53
N TYR A 124 -0.87 -23.23 8.37
CA TYR A 124 -1.24 -24.42 9.11
C TYR A 124 -1.76 -25.52 8.18
N MET A 125 -1.23 -26.73 8.34
CA MET A 125 -1.65 -27.91 7.59
C MET A 125 -1.99 -29.06 8.52
N ASN A 126 -2.82 -30.00 8.05
CA ASN A 126 -3.33 -31.09 8.87
C ASN A 126 -2.30 -32.13 9.29
N SER A 127 -1.22 -32.26 8.54
CA SER A 127 -0.24 -33.32 8.78
C SER A 127 1.17 -32.91 8.41
N VAL A 128 2.14 -33.61 8.97
CA VAL A 128 3.56 -33.48 8.61
C VAL A 128 3.78 -33.80 7.13
N ALA A 129 3.06 -34.80 6.61
CA ALA A 129 3.14 -35.18 5.20
C ALA A 129 2.74 -34.02 4.26
N GLU A 130 1.66 -33.31 4.60
CA GLU A 130 1.24 -32.12 3.84
C GLU A 130 2.28 -31.00 3.91
N CYS A 131 2.85 -30.76 5.09
CA CYS A 131 3.92 -29.79 5.28
C CYS A 131 5.15 -30.11 4.44
N ARG A 132 5.55 -31.36 4.39
CA ARG A 132 6.67 -31.82 3.57
C ARG A 132 6.40 -31.64 2.08
N LYS A 133 5.19 -31.91 1.66
CA LYS A 133 4.77 -31.72 0.26
C LYS A 133 4.74 -30.25 -0.11
N TRP A 134 4.35 -29.38 0.79
CA TRP A 134 4.36 -27.93 0.57
C TRP A 134 5.78 -27.39 0.46
N GLY A 135 6.67 -27.72 1.37
CA GLY A 135 8.02 -27.21 1.44
C GLY A 135 8.05 -25.71 1.77
N ALA A 136 8.81 -24.97 0.99
CA ALA A 136 8.86 -23.52 1.06
C ALA A 136 8.63 -22.93 -0.32
N ARG A 137 7.68 -22.03 -0.44
CA ARG A 137 7.27 -21.44 -1.71
C ARG A 137 7.15 -19.93 -1.62
N THR A 138 7.43 -19.27 -2.74
CA THR A 138 7.09 -17.85 -2.88
C THR A 138 5.69 -17.76 -3.49
N VAL A 139 4.79 -17.06 -2.81
CA VAL A 139 3.39 -16.93 -3.23
C VAL A 139 2.94 -15.49 -3.15
N THR A 140 1.92 -15.17 -3.94
CA THR A 140 1.25 -13.89 -3.86
C THR A 140 0.05 -14.00 -2.94
N ILE A 141 -0.11 -13.04 -2.04
CA ILE A 141 -1.24 -12.95 -1.13
C ILE A 141 -1.97 -11.63 -1.29
N TYR A 142 -3.26 -11.66 -0.99
CA TYR A 142 -4.15 -10.50 -1.02
C TYR A 142 -4.75 -10.32 0.37
N ILE A 143 -4.63 -9.13 0.93
CA ILE A 143 -5.08 -8.80 2.28
C ILE A 143 -6.30 -7.89 2.19
N GLN A 144 -7.37 -8.33 2.84
CA GLN A 144 -8.63 -7.61 2.90
C GLN A 144 -8.63 -6.51 3.94
#